data_8e57dfb49eeee7767f3ede276c11dc94
#
_entry.id   8e57dfb49eeee7767f3ede276c11dc94
#
_cell.length_a   1.000
_cell.length_b   1.000
_cell.length_c   1.000
_cell.angle_alpha   90.00
_cell.angle_beta   90.00
_cell.angle_gamma   90.00
#
_symmetry.space_group_name_H-M   'P 1'
#
loop_
_entity.id
_entity.type
_entity.pdbx_description
1 polymer ?
#
loop_
_entity_poly.entity_id
_entity_poly.type
_entity_poly.pdbx_seq_one_letter_code
_entity_poly.pdbx_strand_id
1 'polypeptide(L)'
;MNNSKFLKALSLQSHSTPPVWFMRQAGRYLPEYQEIRKHYSNFLDMCKQPKTCAELALQPINRFDLDASILFSDILTIPDALNLGLAFHEGEGPKFSNPISSPQDVKKLIRFDVNAVDYVFKAVEETKKQLPKDIPLIGFCGSPWTLAAYAIEGLSLIHI
;
A
#
# COMPACT_ATOMS: atom_id res chain seq x y z
N MET A 1 7.89 -12.96 24.63
CA MET A 1 8.42 -13.44 23.34
C MET A 1 7.30 -13.36 22.32
N ASN A 2 7.58 -12.84 21.13
CA ASN A 2 6.56 -12.73 20.08
C ASN A 2 6.20 -14.15 19.57
N ASN A 3 4.96 -14.57 19.72
CA ASN A 3 4.53 -15.93 19.37
C ASN A 3 4.14 -16.10 17.90
N SER A 4 4.47 -15.13 17.04
CA SER A 4 4.16 -15.15 15.62
C SER A 4 4.86 -16.28 14.88
N LYS A 5 4.10 -17.19 14.25
CA LYS A 5 4.61 -18.23 13.36
C LYS A 5 5.41 -17.63 12.20
N PHE A 6 4.92 -16.52 11.64
CA PHE A 6 5.56 -15.81 10.54
C PHE A 6 6.97 -15.32 10.92
N LEU A 7 7.11 -14.66 12.09
CA LEU A 7 8.42 -14.17 12.54
C LEU A 7 9.36 -15.30 12.93
N LYS A 8 8.84 -16.40 13.49
CA LYS A 8 9.65 -17.61 13.76
C LYS A 8 10.21 -18.20 12.46
N ALA A 9 9.38 -18.32 11.43
CA ALA A 9 9.83 -18.83 10.12
C ALA A 9 10.90 -17.93 9.49
N LEU A 10 10.72 -16.60 9.53
CA LEU A 10 11.74 -15.66 9.05
C LEU A 10 13.06 -15.74 9.81
N SER A 11 13.01 -16.10 11.09
CA SER A 11 14.18 -16.27 11.96
C SER A 11 14.74 -17.69 11.94
N LEU A 12 14.29 -18.56 11.04
CA LEU A 12 14.68 -19.97 10.94
C LEU A 12 14.45 -20.77 12.24
N GLN A 13 13.48 -20.35 13.04
CA GLN A 13 13.10 -21.04 14.28
C GLN A 13 12.03 -22.10 14.01
N SER A 14 12.00 -23.14 14.85
CA SER A 14 10.99 -24.19 14.73
C SER A 14 9.57 -23.65 14.92
N HIS A 15 8.66 -24.11 14.08
CA HIS A 15 7.24 -23.82 14.11
C HIS A 15 6.43 -25.04 13.66
N SER A 16 5.21 -25.18 14.18
CA SER A 16 4.39 -26.38 14.00
C SER A 16 3.84 -26.54 12.58
N THR A 17 3.49 -25.44 11.94
CA THR A 17 2.89 -25.37 10.60
C THR A 17 3.44 -24.18 9.85
N PRO A 18 3.62 -24.24 8.50
CA PRO A 18 4.03 -23.10 7.72
C PRO A 18 3.09 -21.91 7.92
N PRO A 19 3.62 -20.69 8.09
CA PRO A 19 2.78 -19.49 8.15
C PRO A 19 2.15 -19.22 6.78
N VAL A 20 0.93 -18.72 6.79
CA VAL A 20 0.15 -18.42 5.58
C VAL A 20 -0.22 -16.95 5.55
N TRP A 21 0.07 -16.33 4.41
CA TRP A 21 -0.35 -14.98 4.06
C TRP A 21 -0.64 -14.90 2.56
N PHE A 22 -1.66 -14.16 2.18
CA PHE A 22 -1.99 -13.93 0.77
C PHE A 22 -1.83 -12.47 0.39
N MET A 23 -1.16 -12.21 -0.73
CA MET A 23 -1.08 -10.87 -1.31
C MET A 23 -2.47 -10.33 -1.60
N ARG A 24 -2.68 -9.02 -1.39
CA ARG A 24 -3.99 -8.35 -1.54
C ARG A 24 -5.08 -8.95 -0.65
N GLN A 25 -4.74 -9.21 0.60
CA GLN A 25 -5.65 -9.77 1.61
C GLN A 25 -6.98 -9.00 1.71
N ALA A 26 -6.94 -7.65 1.67
CA ALA A 26 -8.13 -6.78 1.65
C ALA A 26 -8.81 -6.76 0.27
N GLY A 27 -8.68 -7.83 -0.50
CA GLY A 27 -9.10 -7.93 -1.89
C GLY A 27 -10.43 -7.28 -2.23
N ARG A 28 -10.51 -6.71 -3.42
CA ARG A 28 -11.65 -5.96 -3.94
C ARG A 28 -12.98 -6.74 -3.96
N TYR A 29 -12.93 -8.05 -3.75
CA TYR A 29 -14.09 -8.94 -3.71
C TYR A 29 -14.79 -9.01 -2.34
N LEU A 30 -14.14 -8.58 -1.25
CA LEU A 30 -14.71 -8.63 0.09
C LEU A 30 -15.90 -7.66 0.18
N PRO A 31 -17.10 -8.10 0.62
CA PRO A 31 -18.24 -7.21 0.76
C PRO A 31 -17.95 -5.99 1.65
N GLU A 32 -17.29 -6.21 2.78
CA GLU A 32 -16.88 -5.16 3.70
C GLU A 32 -15.90 -4.14 3.07
N TYR A 33 -15.03 -4.58 2.18
CA TYR A 33 -14.21 -3.67 1.37
C TYR A 33 -15.07 -2.84 0.43
N GLN A 34 -16.02 -3.47 -0.26
CA GLN A 34 -16.90 -2.80 -1.21
C GLN A 34 -17.75 -1.71 -0.51
N GLU A 35 -18.25 -1.99 0.69
CA GLU A 35 -19.00 -0.99 1.46
C GLU A 35 -18.13 0.24 1.77
N ILE A 36 -16.91 0.05 2.26
CA ILE A 36 -16.00 1.18 2.50
C ILE A 36 -15.67 1.92 1.21
N ARG A 37 -15.37 1.20 0.13
CA ARG A 37 -14.97 1.78 -1.15
C ARG A 37 -16.01 2.74 -1.73
N LYS A 38 -17.31 2.48 -1.53
CA LYS A 38 -18.42 3.34 -1.99
C LYS A 38 -18.40 4.74 -1.39
N HIS A 39 -17.79 4.94 -0.22
CA HIS A 39 -17.72 6.23 0.44
C HIS A 39 -16.63 7.15 -0.10
N TYR A 40 -15.80 6.67 -1.03
CA TYR A 40 -14.68 7.43 -1.59
C TYR A 40 -14.84 7.60 -3.10
N SER A 41 -14.71 8.84 -3.57
CA SER A 41 -14.77 9.17 -4.99
C SER A 41 -13.61 8.59 -5.77
N ASN A 42 -12.43 8.53 -5.14
CA ASN A 42 -11.23 7.95 -5.75
C ASN A 42 -10.44 7.09 -4.76
N PHE A 43 -9.52 6.27 -5.31
CA PHE A 43 -8.73 5.33 -4.53
C PHE A 43 -7.69 6.02 -3.64
N LEU A 44 -7.07 7.12 -4.11
CA LEU A 44 -6.06 7.84 -3.34
C LEU A 44 -6.64 8.48 -2.07
N ASP A 45 -7.86 9.04 -2.15
CA ASP A 45 -8.52 9.63 -0.99
C ASP A 45 -8.73 8.58 0.11
N MET A 46 -9.08 7.36 -0.28
CA MET A 46 -9.18 6.23 0.64
C MET A 46 -7.81 5.87 1.26
N CYS A 47 -6.75 5.81 0.45
CA CYS A 47 -5.39 5.53 0.93
C CYS A 47 -4.85 6.63 1.85
N LYS A 48 -5.33 7.87 1.72
CA LYS A 48 -4.95 9.01 2.57
C LYS A 48 -5.72 9.07 3.90
N GLN A 49 -6.52 8.03 4.22
CA GLN A 49 -7.27 7.93 5.47
C GLN A 49 -6.68 6.84 6.38
N PRO A 50 -5.84 7.18 7.38
CA PRO A 50 -5.14 6.19 8.21
C PRO A 50 -6.06 5.17 8.89
N LYS A 51 -7.19 5.63 9.42
CA LYS A 51 -8.17 4.75 10.08
C LYS A 51 -8.81 3.76 9.11
N THR A 52 -9.17 4.23 7.92
CA THR A 52 -9.71 3.38 6.86
C THR A 52 -8.67 2.37 6.38
N CYS A 53 -7.42 2.79 6.22
CA CYS A 53 -6.32 1.88 5.87
C CYS A 53 -6.15 0.77 6.91
N ALA A 54 -6.23 1.11 8.20
CA ALA A 54 -6.17 0.14 9.28
C ALA A 54 -7.35 -0.84 9.24
N GLU A 55 -8.57 -0.34 9.06
CA GLU A 55 -9.76 -1.17 8.93
C GLU A 55 -9.64 -2.16 7.76
N LEU A 56 -9.22 -1.68 6.59
CA LEU A 56 -9.01 -2.51 5.40
C LEU A 56 -7.92 -3.57 5.58
N ALA A 57 -6.87 -3.26 6.34
CA ALA A 57 -5.80 -4.21 6.66
C ALA A 57 -6.26 -5.30 7.64
N LEU A 58 -7.26 -5.00 8.49
CA LEU A 58 -7.80 -5.92 9.49
C LEU A 58 -8.90 -6.83 8.95
N GLN A 59 -9.64 -6.40 7.92
CA GLN A 59 -10.76 -7.19 7.37
C GLN A 59 -10.37 -8.64 7.05
N PRO A 60 -9.25 -8.91 6.30
CA PRO A 60 -8.84 -10.28 6.03
C PRO A 60 -8.42 -11.06 7.28
N ILE A 61 -7.80 -10.38 8.26
CA ILE A 61 -7.39 -11.01 9.52
C ILE A 61 -8.60 -11.45 10.34
N ASN A 62 -9.66 -10.64 10.34
CA ASN A 62 -10.91 -10.95 11.04
C ASN A 62 -11.71 -12.07 10.36
N ARG A 63 -11.47 -12.31 9.07
CA ARG A 63 -12.23 -13.25 8.26
C ARG A 63 -11.54 -14.59 8.06
N PHE A 64 -10.20 -14.58 8.01
CA PHE A 64 -9.39 -15.74 7.70
C PHE A 64 -8.30 -15.93 8.75
N ASP A 65 -7.93 -17.19 8.99
CA ASP A 65 -6.83 -17.54 9.90
C ASP A 65 -5.47 -17.32 9.20
N LEU A 66 -5.07 -16.05 9.11
CA LEU A 66 -3.81 -15.63 8.47
C LEU A 66 -2.75 -15.29 9.52
N ASP A 67 -1.50 -15.55 9.18
CA ASP A 67 -0.35 -15.37 10.07
C ASP A 67 0.37 -14.03 9.93
N ALA A 68 -0.08 -13.17 9.01
CA ALA A 68 0.42 -11.81 8.84
C ALA A 68 -0.64 -10.92 8.18
N SER A 69 -0.58 -9.61 8.43
CA SER A 69 -1.32 -8.58 7.70
C SER A 69 -0.39 -7.77 6.83
N ILE A 70 -0.92 -7.13 5.79
CA ILE A 70 -0.17 -6.16 4.98
C ILE A 70 -0.79 -4.77 5.13
N LEU A 71 0.06 -3.76 5.16
CA LEU A 71 -0.39 -2.37 5.16
C LEU A 71 -1.27 -2.09 3.94
N PHE A 72 -2.42 -1.45 4.14
CA PHE A 72 -3.20 -0.94 3.02
C PHE A 72 -2.65 0.41 2.59
N SER A 73 -2.07 0.49 1.39
CA SER A 73 -1.49 1.70 0.79
C SER A 73 -1.33 1.49 -0.73
N ASP A 74 -0.66 2.41 -1.40
CA ASP A 74 -0.28 2.32 -2.81
C ASP A 74 1.22 2.52 -3.02
N ILE A 75 1.80 1.88 -4.04
CA ILE A 75 3.21 2.04 -4.38
C ILE A 75 3.52 3.43 -4.97
N LEU A 76 2.49 4.13 -5.48
CA LEU A 76 2.63 5.43 -6.15
C LEU A 76 2.53 6.62 -5.18
N THR A 77 2.56 6.38 -3.87
CA THR A 77 2.57 7.45 -2.86
C THR A 77 3.75 8.42 -3.02
N ILE A 78 4.91 7.92 -3.43
CA ILE A 78 6.09 8.75 -3.69
C ILE A 78 5.92 9.62 -4.96
N PRO A 79 5.53 9.07 -6.13
CA PRO A 79 5.19 9.89 -7.29
C PRO A 79 4.09 10.92 -7.03
N ASP A 80 3.07 10.59 -6.25
CA ASP A 80 2.03 11.54 -5.84
C ASP A 80 2.62 12.70 -5.02
N ALA A 81 3.46 12.39 -4.03
CA ALA A 81 4.14 13.38 -3.20
C ALA A 81 5.16 14.25 -3.99
N LEU A 82 5.66 13.76 -5.11
CA LEU A 82 6.50 14.53 -6.04
C LEU A 82 5.69 15.41 -7.01
N ASN A 83 4.36 15.49 -6.84
CA ASN A 83 3.46 16.31 -7.67
C ASN A 83 3.50 15.95 -9.17
N LEU A 84 3.66 14.69 -9.50
CA LEU A 84 3.59 14.23 -10.89
C LEU A 84 2.16 14.20 -11.45
N GLY A 85 1.17 14.62 -10.65
CA GLY A 85 -0.23 14.73 -11.07
C GLY A 85 -0.88 13.35 -11.22
N LEU A 86 -0.69 12.47 -10.23
CA LEU A 86 -1.29 11.14 -10.20
C LEU A 86 -2.81 11.20 -10.10
N ALA A 87 -3.49 10.51 -11.00
CA ALA A 87 -4.93 10.29 -10.98
C ALA A 87 -5.25 8.83 -11.29
N PHE A 88 -6.37 8.34 -10.75
CA PHE A 88 -6.91 7.01 -11.06
C PHE A 88 -8.21 7.16 -11.83
N HIS A 89 -8.25 6.64 -13.05
CA HIS A 89 -9.46 6.58 -13.86
C HIS A 89 -10.03 5.17 -13.87
N GLU A 90 -11.35 5.07 -13.81
CA GLU A 90 -12.03 3.79 -13.81
C GLU A 90 -11.73 3.02 -15.10
N GLY A 91 -11.24 1.78 -14.99
CA GLY A 91 -10.86 0.95 -16.13
C GLY A 91 -9.51 1.23 -16.78
N GLU A 92 -8.84 2.36 -16.45
CA GLU A 92 -7.60 2.76 -17.12
C GLU A 92 -6.34 2.67 -16.23
N GLY A 93 -6.54 2.51 -14.91
CA GLY A 93 -5.42 2.49 -13.95
C GLY A 93 -4.85 3.87 -13.65
N PRO A 94 -3.64 3.93 -13.05
CA PRO A 94 -2.99 5.20 -12.71
C PRO A 94 -2.50 5.93 -13.96
N LYS A 95 -2.70 7.27 -13.98
CA LYS A 95 -2.15 8.19 -14.98
C LYS A 95 -1.47 9.36 -14.31
N PHE A 96 -0.41 9.87 -14.92
CA PHE A 96 0.30 11.06 -14.48
C PHE A 96 0.13 12.16 -15.53
N SER A 97 -0.36 13.33 -15.09
CA SER A 97 -0.51 14.49 -15.97
C SER A 97 0.81 15.19 -16.26
N ASN A 98 1.82 14.98 -15.42
CA ASN A 98 3.16 15.58 -15.52
C ASN A 98 4.25 14.50 -15.55
N PRO A 99 4.31 13.62 -16.57
CA PRO A 99 5.34 12.59 -16.64
C PRO A 99 6.73 13.21 -16.85
N ILE A 100 7.76 12.49 -16.44
CA ILE A 100 9.16 12.90 -16.61
C ILE A 100 9.59 12.56 -18.05
N SER A 101 9.73 13.57 -18.91
CA SER A 101 10.09 13.38 -20.31
C SER A 101 11.47 13.90 -20.68
N SER A 102 12.15 14.60 -19.77
CA SER A 102 13.45 15.21 -20.02
C SER A 102 14.32 15.28 -18.76
N PRO A 103 15.67 15.42 -18.90
CA PRO A 103 16.57 15.69 -17.79
C PRO A 103 16.22 16.97 -17.01
N GLN A 104 15.58 17.95 -17.67
CA GLN A 104 15.11 19.17 -17.03
C GLN A 104 13.95 18.90 -16.08
N ASP A 105 13.07 17.95 -16.39
CA ASP A 105 11.96 17.57 -15.51
C ASP A 105 12.50 16.89 -14.25
N VAL A 106 13.54 16.06 -14.37
CA VAL A 106 14.22 15.49 -13.20
C VAL A 106 14.77 16.58 -12.29
N LYS A 107 15.38 17.65 -12.86
CA LYS A 107 15.89 18.78 -12.07
C LYS A 107 14.79 19.61 -11.40
N LYS A 108 13.57 19.57 -11.93
CA LYS A 108 12.39 20.23 -11.33
C LYS A 108 11.76 19.38 -10.22
N LEU A 109 12.12 18.07 -10.14
CA LEU A 109 11.65 17.25 -9.02
C LEU A 109 12.16 17.89 -7.73
N ILE A 110 11.24 18.51 -7.03
CA ILE A 110 11.47 19.21 -5.79
C ILE A 110 12.00 18.20 -4.75
N ARG A 111 12.74 18.68 -3.79
CA ARG A 111 13.12 17.91 -2.61
C ARG A 111 11.89 17.21 -2.07
N PHE A 112 11.93 15.88 -2.02
CA PHE A 112 10.87 15.07 -1.43
C PHE A 112 10.64 15.53 0.02
N ASP A 113 9.43 15.97 0.31
CA ASP A 113 9.01 16.25 1.67
C ASP A 113 8.37 15.00 2.25
N VAL A 114 9.00 14.41 3.26
CA VAL A 114 8.48 13.23 3.95
C VAL A 114 7.11 13.48 4.61
N ASN A 115 6.81 14.72 4.96
CA ASN A 115 5.51 15.07 5.53
C ASN A 115 4.36 14.90 4.54
N ALA A 116 4.64 14.95 3.23
CA ALA A 116 3.64 14.69 2.20
C ALA A 116 3.10 13.25 2.23
N VAL A 117 3.80 12.32 2.86
CA VAL A 117 3.38 10.92 3.05
C VAL A 117 3.12 10.55 4.51
N ASP A 118 2.96 11.53 5.40
CA ASP A 118 2.70 11.33 6.84
C ASP A 118 1.46 10.45 7.10
N TYR A 119 0.47 10.50 6.22
CA TYR A 119 -0.69 9.61 6.28
C TYR A 119 -0.33 8.11 6.21
N VAL A 120 0.78 7.75 5.53
CA VAL A 120 1.25 6.36 5.48
C VAL A 120 1.80 5.93 6.83
N PHE A 121 2.60 6.79 7.49
CA PHE A 121 3.11 6.51 8.84
C PHE A 121 1.98 6.38 9.85
N LYS A 122 1.00 7.28 9.79
CA LYS A 122 -0.21 7.21 10.62
C LYS A 122 -1.03 5.95 10.36
N ALA A 123 -1.12 5.49 9.11
CA ALA A 123 -1.78 4.22 8.77
C ALA A 123 -1.04 3.01 9.39
N VAL A 124 0.29 3.02 9.39
CA VAL A 124 1.09 2.00 10.10
C VAL A 124 0.78 2.00 11.60
N GLU A 125 0.78 3.17 12.23
CA GLU A 125 0.48 3.31 13.66
C GLU A 125 -0.94 2.82 14.00
N GLU A 126 -1.95 3.27 13.26
CA GLU A 126 -3.35 2.86 13.48
C GLU A 126 -3.55 1.36 13.26
N THR A 127 -2.93 0.79 12.24
CA THR A 127 -2.99 -0.65 11.98
C THR A 127 -2.34 -1.43 13.12
N LYS A 128 -1.14 -1.04 13.54
CA LYS A 128 -0.41 -1.72 14.63
C LYS A 128 -1.12 -1.65 15.97
N LYS A 129 -1.87 -0.58 16.26
CA LYS A 129 -2.67 -0.48 17.49
C LYS A 129 -3.79 -1.52 17.56
N GLN A 130 -4.32 -1.93 16.40
CA GLN A 130 -5.50 -2.77 16.30
C GLN A 130 -5.18 -4.24 15.99
N LEU A 131 -4.02 -4.51 15.39
CA LEU A 131 -3.59 -5.88 15.07
C LEU A 131 -3.36 -6.71 16.33
N PRO A 132 -3.75 -8.00 16.33
CA PRO A 132 -3.34 -8.95 17.36
C PRO A 132 -1.81 -8.98 17.50
N LYS A 133 -1.32 -9.15 18.74
CA LYS A 133 0.13 -9.06 19.05
C LYS A 133 1.00 -10.10 18.34
N ASP A 134 0.43 -11.21 17.93
CA ASP A 134 1.08 -12.32 17.22
C ASP A 134 1.00 -12.21 15.70
N ILE A 135 0.20 -11.26 15.18
CA ILE A 135 0.09 -10.99 13.75
C ILE A 135 0.99 -9.81 13.36
N PRO A 136 2.11 -10.04 12.67
CA PRO A 136 2.97 -8.96 12.21
C PRO A 136 2.37 -8.20 11.04
N LEU A 137 2.73 -6.93 10.94
CA LEU A 137 2.39 -6.07 9.82
C LEU A 137 3.52 -6.07 8.78
N ILE A 138 3.21 -6.47 7.56
CA ILE A 138 4.10 -6.40 6.41
C ILE A 138 4.00 -5.00 5.79
N GLY A 139 5.13 -4.30 5.67
CA GLY A 139 5.26 -3.10 4.85
C GLY A 139 5.61 -3.46 3.41
N PHE A 140 5.37 -2.54 2.49
CA PHE A 140 5.81 -2.67 1.09
C PHE A 140 6.14 -1.31 0.49
N CYS A 141 6.89 -1.32 -0.60
CA CYS A 141 7.16 -0.12 -1.40
C CYS A 141 7.32 -0.53 -2.88
N GLY A 142 7.14 0.43 -3.77
CA GLY A 142 7.55 0.25 -5.17
C GLY A 142 9.07 0.21 -5.28
N SER A 143 9.60 -0.65 -6.14
CA SER A 143 11.03 -0.60 -6.45
C SER A 143 11.36 0.71 -7.16
N PRO A 144 12.59 1.24 -7.02
CA PRO A 144 13.00 2.46 -7.75
C PRO A 144 12.77 2.35 -9.26
N TRP A 145 13.05 1.19 -9.85
CA TRP A 145 12.79 0.93 -11.27
C TRP A 145 11.31 1.04 -11.62
N THR A 146 10.45 0.39 -10.83
CA THR A 146 8.99 0.43 -11.05
C THR A 146 8.45 1.86 -10.97
N LEU A 147 8.87 2.61 -9.93
CA LEU A 147 8.41 3.99 -9.75
C LEU A 147 8.92 4.90 -10.87
N ALA A 148 10.18 4.75 -11.30
CA ALA A 148 10.73 5.48 -12.43
C ALA A 148 9.98 5.18 -13.73
N ALA A 149 9.70 3.90 -14.01
CA ALA A 149 8.96 3.51 -15.19
C ALA A 149 7.56 4.16 -15.22
N TYR A 150 6.81 4.11 -14.12
CA TYR A 150 5.52 4.81 -14.02
C TYR A 150 5.64 6.31 -14.22
N ALA A 151 6.67 6.93 -13.61
CA ALA A 151 6.87 8.38 -13.69
C ALA A 151 7.25 8.86 -15.10
N ILE A 152 7.97 8.03 -15.87
CA ILE A 152 8.42 8.33 -17.24
C ILE A 152 7.31 8.03 -18.26
N GLU A 153 6.71 6.85 -18.18
CA GLU A 153 5.66 6.43 -19.12
C GLU A 153 4.35 7.21 -18.91
N GLY A 154 4.13 7.71 -17.71
CA GLY A 154 2.91 8.45 -17.39
C GLY A 154 1.64 7.61 -17.31
N LEU A 155 1.75 6.29 -17.48
CA LEU A 155 0.63 5.34 -17.60
C LEU A 155 0.93 4.06 -16.81
N SER A 156 -0.11 3.26 -16.60
CA SER A 156 0.04 1.89 -16.11
C SER A 156 0.85 1.05 -17.10
N LEU A 157 1.88 0.35 -16.61
CA LEU A 157 2.75 -0.53 -17.40
C LEU A 157 2.05 -1.80 -17.93
N ILE A 158 0.76 -1.97 -17.65
CA ILE A 158 -0.01 -3.15 -18.06
C ILE A 158 -0.13 -3.26 -19.60
N HIS A 159 0.10 -2.17 -20.31
CA HIS A 159 -0.03 -2.10 -21.76
C HIS A 159 1.30 -2.15 -22.53
N ILE A 160 2.39 -2.38 -21.85
CA ILE A 160 3.70 -2.66 -22.45
C ILE A 160 3.89 -4.18 -22.55
#